data_17937c9cbc53fc4d6382b6009ccd3d73
#
_entry.id   17937c9cbc53fc4d6382b6009ccd3d73
#
_cell.length_a   1.000
_cell.length_b   1.000
_cell.length_c   1.000
_cell.angle_alpha   90.00
_cell.angle_beta   90.00
_cell.angle_gamma   90.00
#
_symmetry.space_group_name_H-M   'P 1'
#
loop_
_entity.id
_entity.type
_entity.pdbx_description
1 polymer ?
#
loop_
_entity_poly.entity_id
_entity_poly.type
_entity_poly.pdbx_seq_one_letter_code
_entity_poly.pdbx_strand_id
1 'polypeptide(L)'
;MWRLAILVSALTVIPSLAVAQQPCTGDARQVVDQVYRQVLERSADPSASVWLDHLSSGATVREIVRAVAKSPEHLRRVGSQDRDDMVVDVYRHLLNREPDPEALQHAGILVSMRGSASLIDQIVDSPEYLQRFGDWNVPRSSVRYCAAG
;
A
#
# COMPACT_ATOMS: atom_id res chain seq x y z
N MET A 1 -44.40 41.50 36.28
CA MET A 1 -44.61 40.26 35.52
C MET A 1 -43.32 39.99 34.74
N TRP A 2 -42.42 39.15 35.30
CA TRP A 2 -41.19 38.79 34.62
C TRP A 2 -41.42 37.45 33.91
N ARG A 3 -41.21 37.45 32.58
CA ARG A 3 -41.22 36.27 31.76
C ARG A 3 -39.78 35.71 31.72
N LEU A 4 -39.58 34.56 32.36
CA LEU A 4 -38.35 33.77 32.21
C LEU A 4 -38.38 33.12 30.81
N ALA A 5 -37.40 33.49 29.98
CA ALA A 5 -37.13 32.82 28.73
C ALA A 5 -36.24 31.62 29.00
N ILE A 6 -36.75 30.41 28.79
CA ILE A 6 -35.98 29.17 28.89
C ILE A 6 -35.27 28.99 27.55
N LEU A 7 -33.94 29.16 27.56
CA LEU A 7 -33.09 28.79 26.44
C LEU A 7 -32.92 27.26 26.39
N VAL A 8 -33.58 26.64 25.44
CA VAL A 8 -33.38 25.23 25.15
C VAL A 8 -32.15 25.12 24.24
N SER A 9 -31.01 24.72 24.80
CA SER A 9 -29.80 24.37 24.02
C SER A 9 -30.03 23.03 23.30
N ALA A 10 -30.23 23.08 22.01
CA ALA A 10 -30.25 21.89 21.16
C ALA A 10 -28.82 21.34 21.04
N LEU A 11 -28.53 20.23 21.70
CA LEU A 11 -27.33 19.43 21.42
C LEU A 11 -27.48 18.80 20.05
N THR A 12 -26.76 19.31 19.07
CA THR A 12 -26.60 18.63 17.78
C THR A 12 -25.66 17.44 17.94
N VAL A 13 -26.23 16.25 17.98
CA VAL A 13 -25.47 14.99 17.89
C VAL A 13 -24.95 14.89 16.46
N ILE A 14 -23.65 15.12 16.28
CA ILE A 14 -22.97 14.86 14.99
C ILE A 14 -22.83 13.33 14.90
N PRO A 15 -23.44 12.66 13.91
CA PRO A 15 -23.19 11.24 13.71
C PRO A 15 -21.71 11.06 13.34
N SER A 16 -20.95 10.42 14.21
CA SER A 16 -19.62 9.91 13.86
C SER A 16 -19.81 8.95 12.69
N LEU A 17 -19.30 9.35 11.51
CA LEU A 17 -19.15 8.43 10.39
C LEU A 17 -18.17 7.34 10.85
N ALA A 18 -18.69 6.23 11.30
CA ALA A 18 -17.92 5.03 11.52
C ALA A 18 -17.30 4.66 10.17
N VAL A 19 -16.01 4.91 10.02
CA VAL A 19 -15.24 4.37 8.89
C VAL A 19 -15.43 2.85 9.00
N ALA A 20 -16.16 2.28 8.05
CA ALA A 20 -16.37 0.84 8.01
C ALA A 20 -14.98 0.19 7.95
N GLN A 21 -14.59 -0.46 9.03
CA GLN A 21 -13.33 -1.19 9.10
C GLN A 21 -13.43 -2.31 8.08
N GLN A 22 -12.54 -2.30 7.08
CA GLN A 22 -12.48 -3.36 6.09
C GLN A 22 -12.28 -4.69 6.81
N PRO A 23 -13.05 -5.73 6.44
CA PRO A 23 -12.88 -7.04 7.04
C PRO A 23 -11.45 -7.50 6.82
N CYS A 24 -10.80 -7.94 7.89
CA CYS A 24 -9.45 -8.46 7.79
C CYS A 24 -9.46 -9.98 7.64
N THR A 25 -8.41 -10.50 6.98
CA THR A 25 -8.17 -11.92 6.86
C THR A 25 -6.97 -12.34 7.70
N GLY A 26 -7.07 -13.49 8.37
CA GLY A 26 -5.93 -14.16 8.98
C GLY A 26 -5.20 -15.11 8.01
N ASP A 27 -5.69 -15.23 6.77
CA ASP A 27 -5.08 -16.10 5.76
C ASP A 27 -3.86 -15.43 5.11
N ALA A 28 -2.68 -15.74 5.63
CA ALA A 28 -1.41 -15.27 5.11
C ALA A 28 -1.18 -15.67 3.64
N ARG A 29 -1.69 -16.84 3.19
CA ARG A 29 -1.54 -17.29 1.80
C ARG A 29 -2.30 -16.38 0.86
N GLN A 30 -3.53 -16.00 1.21
CA GLN A 30 -4.33 -15.06 0.45
C GLN A 30 -3.62 -13.71 0.33
N VAL A 31 -3.04 -13.21 1.43
CA VAL A 31 -2.31 -11.94 1.43
C VAL A 31 -1.09 -12.00 0.52
N VAL A 32 -0.27 -13.03 0.65
CA VAL A 32 0.94 -13.19 -0.18
C VAL A 32 0.59 -13.35 -1.66
N ASP A 33 -0.43 -14.13 -2.00
CA ASP A 33 -0.88 -14.28 -3.40
C ASP A 33 -1.36 -12.93 -3.98
N GLN A 34 -2.07 -12.13 -3.19
CA GLN A 34 -2.48 -10.78 -3.62
C GLN A 34 -1.29 -9.83 -3.82
N VAL A 35 -0.26 -9.90 -2.97
CA VAL A 35 0.98 -9.11 -3.16
C VAL A 35 1.66 -9.51 -4.47
N TYR A 36 1.77 -10.81 -4.75
CA TYR A 36 2.37 -11.30 -6.00
C TYR A 36 1.58 -10.86 -7.23
N ARG A 37 0.24 -10.98 -7.20
CA ARG A 37 -0.63 -10.50 -8.29
C ARG A 37 -0.49 -9.00 -8.51
N GLN A 38 -0.34 -8.23 -7.44
CA GLN A 38 -0.23 -6.78 -7.52
C GLN A 38 1.13 -6.33 -8.05
N VAL A 39 2.21 -6.93 -7.56
CA VAL A 39 3.58 -6.45 -7.83
C VAL A 39 4.23 -7.21 -8.99
N LEU A 40 4.00 -8.53 -9.08
CA LEU A 40 4.60 -9.40 -10.10
C LEU A 40 3.63 -9.81 -11.20
N GLU A 41 2.35 -9.40 -11.11
CA GLU A 41 1.28 -9.71 -12.07
C GLU A 41 1.11 -11.21 -12.33
N ARG A 42 1.40 -12.03 -11.35
CA ARG A 42 1.22 -13.47 -11.36
C ARG A 42 0.84 -14.02 -9.99
N SER A 43 0.34 -15.22 -9.93
CA SER A 43 0.10 -15.91 -8.65
C SER A 43 1.41 -16.22 -7.94
N ALA A 44 1.32 -16.34 -6.61
CA ALA A 44 2.42 -16.82 -5.80
C ALA A 44 2.76 -18.27 -6.16
N ASP A 45 4.04 -18.58 -6.22
CA ASP A 45 4.57 -19.92 -6.41
C ASP A 45 5.07 -20.52 -5.06
N PRO A 46 5.48 -21.79 -5.02
CA PRO A 46 5.95 -22.41 -3.78
C PRO A 46 7.09 -21.68 -3.07
N SER A 47 7.93 -20.93 -3.78
CA SER A 47 9.03 -20.15 -3.18
C SER A 47 8.54 -18.98 -2.34
N ALA A 48 7.28 -18.56 -2.52
CA ALA A 48 6.64 -17.51 -1.75
C ALA A 48 6.33 -17.92 -0.29
N SER A 49 6.52 -19.21 0.07
CA SER A 49 6.31 -19.71 1.44
C SER A 49 7.13 -18.94 2.48
N VAL A 50 8.30 -18.43 2.12
CA VAL A 50 9.12 -17.61 3.01
C VAL A 50 8.36 -16.39 3.55
N TRP A 51 7.47 -15.82 2.78
CA TRP A 51 6.66 -14.65 3.19
C TRP A 51 5.56 -15.03 4.19
N LEU A 52 5.08 -16.27 4.14
CA LEU A 52 4.13 -16.78 5.15
C LEU A 52 4.79 -16.84 6.53
N ASP A 53 6.04 -17.31 6.57
CA ASP A 53 6.82 -17.37 7.81
C ASP A 53 7.12 -15.94 8.32
N HIS A 54 7.45 -15.00 7.43
CA HIS A 54 7.65 -13.61 7.80
C HIS A 54 6.39 -12.98 8.40
N LEU A 55 5.22 -13.15 7.78
CA LEU A 55 3.95 -12.63 8.31
C LEU A 55 3.62 -13.27 9.67
N SER A 56 3.80 -14.57 9.83
CA SER A 56 3.55 -15.25 11.10
C SER A 56 4.54 -14.84 12.21
N SER A 57 5.71 -14.36 11.82
CA SER A 57 6.73 -13.81 12.73
C SER A 57 6.55 -12.31 13.04
N GLY A 58 5.47 -11.69 12.55
CA GLY A 58 5.12 -10.31 12.84
C GLY A 58 5.58 -9.27 11.82
N ALA A 59 6.11 -9.70 10.65
CA ALA A 59 6.37 -8.76 9.56
C ALA A 59 5.07 -8.16 9.03
N THR A 60 5.14 -6.92 8.60
CA THR A 60 3.99 -6.21 8.03
C THR A 60 3.80 -6.56 6.55
N VAL A 61 2.58 -6.39 6.05
CA VAL A 61 2.29 -6.50 4.60
C VAL A 61 3.12 -5.49 3.81
N ARG A 62 3.32 -4.28 4.34
CA ARG A 62 4.15 -3.25 3.72
C ARG A 62 5.60 -3.72 3.52
N GLU A 63 6.18 -4.42 4.49
CA GLU A 63 7.51 -5.01 4.36
C GLU A 63 7.57 -6.09 3.29
N ILE A 64 6.54 -6.95 3.20
CA ILE A 64 6.44 -7.96 2.14
C ILE A 64 6.32 -7.29 0.76
N VAL A 65 5.45 -6.28 0.62
CA VAL A 65 5.30 -5.51 -0.64
C VAL A 65 6.64 -4.92 -1.07
N ARG A 66 7.37 -4.29 -0.15
CA ARG A 66 8.71 -3.74 -0.40
C ARG A 66 9.68 -4.82 -0.88
N ALA A 67 9.73 -5.94 -0.18
CA ALA A 67 10.66 -7.01 -0.50
C ALA A 67 10.35 -7.65 -1.86
N VAL A 68 9.09 -7.90 -2.16
CA VAL A 68 8.65 -8.43 -3.46
C VAL A 68 8.91 -7.43 -4.59
N ALA A 69 8.64 -6.14 -4.37
CA ALA A 69 8.93 -5.09 -5.36
C ALA A 69 10.44 -4.92 -5.60
N LYS A 70 11.29 -5.19 -4.62
CA LYS A 70 12.76 -5.17 -4.75
C LYS A 70 13.34 -6.53 -5.16
N SER A 71 12.51 -7.51 -5.44
CA SER A 71 12.99 -8.82 -5.91
C SER A 71 13.71 -8.71 -7.26
N PRO A 72 14.67 -9.59 -7.53
CA PRO A 72 15.34 -9.62 -8.83
C PRO A 72 14.37 -9.79 -10.01
N GLU A 73 13.26 -10.49 -9.81
CA GLU A 73 12.21 -10.67 -10.83
C GLU A 73 11.57 -9.34 -11.19
N HIS A 74 11.07 -8.59 -10.22
CA HIS A 74 10.45 -7.28 -10.46
C HIS A 74 11.44 -6.27 -11.02
N LEU A 75 12.64 -6.17 -10.43
CA LEU A 75 13.65 -5.22 -10.87
C LEU A 75 14.13 -5.48 -12.30
N ARG A 76 14.24 -6.75 -12.74
CA ARG A 76 14.55 -7.06 -14.14
C ARG A 76 13.41 -6.68 -15.08
N ARG A 77 12.16 -6.91 -14.68
CA ARG A 77 11.00 -6.58 -15.50
C ARG A 77 10.88 -5.08 -15.73
N VAL A 78 10.89 -4.28 -14.67
CA VAL A 78 10.82 -2.82 -14.80
C VAL A 78 12.08 -2.23 -15.41
N GLY A 79 13.25 -2.78 -15.13
CA GLY A 79 14.54 -2.33 -15.65
C GLY A 79 14.76 -2.61 -17.16
N SER A 80 13.89 -3.40 -17.81
CA SER A 80 13.92 -3.61 -19.26
C SER A 80 13.13 -2.56 -20.03
N GLN A 81 12.46 -1.64 -19.35
CA GLN A 81 11.62 -0.59 -19.92
C GLN A 81 12.36 0.75 -20.02
N ASP A 82 11.79 1.68 -20.77
CA ASP A 82 12.21 3.07 -20.71
C ASP A 82 11.99 3.63 -19.29
N ARG A 83 12.80 4.63 -18.94
CA ARG A 83 12.79 5.20 -17.58
C ARG A 83 11.41 5.65 -17.12
N ASP A 84 10.68 6.34 -18.00
CA ASP A 84 9.38 6.91 -17.66
C ASP A 84 8.31 5.80 -17.55
N ASP A 85 8.34 4.80 -18.41
CA ASP A 85 7.49 3.62 -18.31
C ASP A 85 7.77 2.82 -17.03
N MET A 86 9.05 2.66 -16.68
CA MET A 86 9.45 2.05 -15.41
C MET A 86 8.84 2.79 -14.22
N VAL A 87 8.93 4.12 -14.19
CA VAL A 87 8.36 4.93 -13.12
C VAL A 87 6.84 4.74 -13.05
N VAL A 88 6.17 4.78 -14.21
CA VAL A 88 4.71 4.57 -14.28
C VAL A 88 4.33 3.20 -13.73
N ASP A 89 5.03 2.14 -14.11
CA ASP A 89 4.74 0.79 -13.61
C ASP A 89 4.96 0.65 -12.10
N VAL A 90 6.04 1.22 -11.56
CA VAL A 90 6.28 1.21 -10.11
C VAL A 90 5.15 1.94 -9.37
N TYR A 91 4.68 3.09 -9.88
CA TYR A 91 3.55 3.82 -9.30
C TYR A 91 2.24 3.02 -9.36
N ARG A 92 1.97 2.37 -10.49
CA ARG A 92 0.78 1.51 -10.65
C ARG A 92 0.80 0.33 -9.68
N HIS A 93 1.96 -0.34 -9.53
CA HIS A 93 2.10 -1.48 -8.65
C HIS A 93 1.99 -1.11 -7.16
N LEU A 94 2.58 0.00 -6.76
CA LEU A 94 2.67 0.36 -5.34
C LEU A 94 1.59 1.34 -4.88
N LEU A 95 1.14 2.26 -5.74
CA LEU A 95 0.15 3.28 -5.38
C LEU A 95 -1.19 3.11 -6.10
N ASN A 96 -1.30 2.16 -7.04
CA ASN A 96 -2.51 1.97 -7.85
C ASN A 96 -2.97 3.27 -8.55
N ARG A 97 -2.03 4.04 -9.06
CA ARG A 97 -2.25 5.23 -9.86
C ARG A 97 -1.04 5.53 -10.74
N GLU A 98 -1.22 6.39 -11.71
CA GLU A 98 -0.11 6.96 -12.46
C GLU A 98 0.52 8.14 -11.69
N PRO A 99 1.82 8.41 -11.89
CA PRO A 99 2.43 9.63 -11.40
C PRO A 99 1.85 10.84 -12.17
N ASP A 100 1.70 11.97 -11.49
CA ASP A 100 1.52 13.24 -12.18
C ASP A 100 2.83 13.68 -12.85
N PRO A 101 2.80 14.70 -13.75
CA PRO A 101 4.00 15.11 -14.50
C PRO A 101 5.19 15.52 -13.62
N GLU A 102 4.93 16.15 -12.48
CA GLU A 102 5.98 16.57 -11.54
C GLU A 102 6.58 15.35 -10.83
N ALA A 103 5.74 14.43 -10.35
CA ALA A 103 6.16 13.19 -9.73
C ALA A 103 6.95 12.31 -10.72
N LEU A 104 6.52 12.23 -11.99
CA LEU A 104 7.23 11.49 -13.03
C LEU A 104 8.64 12.05 -13.25
N GLN A 105 8.79 13.37 -13.33
CA GLN A 105 10.08 14.03 -13.50
C GLN A 105 11.01 13.76 -12.31
N HIS A 106 10.52 13.97 -11.07
CA HIS A 106 11.31 13.76 -9.86
C HIS A 106 11.73 12.29 -9.69
N ALA A 107 10.79 11.37 -9.89
CA ALA A 107 11.06 9.93 -9.84
C ALA A 107 12.05 9.49 -10.91
N GLY A 108 11.94 10.03 -12.12
CA GLY A 108 12.88 9.75 -13.22
C GLY A 108 14.29 10.20 -12.88
N ILE A 109 14.46 11.36 -12.25
CA ILE A 109 15.78 11.83 -11.76
C ILE A 109 16.32 10.88 -10.68
N LEU A 110 15.49 10.51 -9.71
CA LEU A 110 15.87 9.59 -8.63
C LEU A 110 16.34 8.24 -9.18
N VAL A 111 15.56 7.67 -10.12
CA VAL A 111 15.93 6.40 -10.77
C VAL A 111 17.23 6.50 -11.52
N SER A 112 17.46 7.60 -12.25
CA SER A 112 18.72 7.83 -12.98
C SER A 112 19.94 7.93 -12.06
N MET A 113 19.75 8.45 -10.85
CA MET A 113 20.84 8.65 -9.88
C MET A 113 21.06 7.45 -8.97
N ARG A 114 20.00 6.75 -8.57
CA ARG A 114 20.04 5.75 -7.47
C ARG A 114 19.39 4.42 -7.82
N GLY A 115 18.79 4.29 -8.99
CA GLY A 115 18.11 3.08 -9.44
C GLY A 115 16.67 2.93 -8.93
N SER A 116 15.95 1.99 -9.54
CA SER A 116 14.53 1.72 -9.25
C SER A 116 14.26 1.25 -7.82
N ALA A 117 15.21 0.55 -7.20
CA ALA A 117 15.06 0.14 -5.80
C ALA A 117 14.90 1.33 -4.83
N SER A 118 15.59 2.45 -5.10
CA SER A 118 15.44 3.67 -4.30
C SER A 118 14.08 4.33 -4.48
N LEU A 119 13.50 4.28 -5.69
CA LEU A 119 12.15 4.75 -5.94
C LEU A 119 11.12 3.90 -5.19
N ILE A 120 11.29 2.58 -5.18
CA ILE A 120 10.41 1.67 -4.42
C ILE A 120 10.44 2.03 -2.93
N ASP A 121 11.61 2.20 -2.33
CA ASP A 121 11.73 2.58 -0.93
C ASP A 121 11.05 3.94 -0.66
N GLN A 122 11.30 4.94 -1.50
CA GLN A 122 10.68 6.26 -1.36
C GLN A 122 9.15 6.19 -1.42
N ILE A 123 8.58 5.40 -2.33
CA ILE A 123 7.13 5.27 -2.46
C ILE A 123 6.55 4.53 -1.25
N VAL A 124 7.11 3.39 -0.85
CA VAL A 124 6.59 2.57 0.25
C VAL A 124 6.68 3.29 1.60
N ASP A 125 7.63 4.21 1.76
CA ASP A 125 7.77 5.04 2.96
C ASP A 125 7.07 6.40 2.85
N SER A 126 6.42 6.69 1.72
CA SER A 126 5.74 7.97 1.51
C SER A 126 4.51 8.12 2.40
N PRO A 127 4.19 9.37 2.82
CA PRO A 127 2.93 9.66 3.51
C PRO A 127 1.70 9.19 2.72
N GLU A 128 1.73 9.27 1.39
CA GLU A 128 0.64 8.79 0.53
C GLU A 128 0.42 7.28 0.68
N TYR A 129 1.49 6.47 0.61
CA TYR A 129 1.38 5.02 0.78
C TYR A 129 0.82 4.68 2.16
N LEU A 130 1.38 5.28 3.21
CA LEU A 130 0.96 5.03 4.60
C LEU A 130 -0.49 5.43 4.85
N GLN A 131 -0.94 6.55 4.31
CA GLN A 131 -2.32 7.00 4.44
C GLN A 131 -3.31 6.10 3.70
N ARG A 132 -2.93 5.58 2.53
CA ARG A 132 -3.81 4.76 1.69
C ARG A 132 -3.85 3.30 2.12
N PHE A 133 -2.74 2.73 2.49
CA PHE A 133 -2.60 1.29 2.72
C PHE A 133 -2.12 0.96 4.13
N GLY A 134 -1.35 1.83 4.77
CA GLY A 134 -0.73 1.57 6.07
C GLY A 134 0.21 0.37 6.02
N ASP A 135 0.32 -0.34 7.14
CA ASP A 135 1.21 -1.49 7.29
C ASP A 135 0.56 -2.83 6.88
N TRP A 136 -0.77 -2.89 6.80
CA TRP A 136 -1.49 -4.17 6.77
C TRP A 136 -2.35 -4.41 5.54
N ASN A 137 -2.53 -3.42 4.65
CA ASN A 137 -3.31 -3.59 3.43
C ASN A 137 -2.41 -3.88 2.23
N VAL A 138 -2.88 -4.75 1.35
CA VAL A 138 -2.27 -4.93 0.03
C VAL A 138 -2.75 -3.82 -0.89
N PRO A 139 -1.86 -3.08 -1.59
CA PRO A 139 -2.26 -2.09 -2.58
C PRO A 139 -3.23 -2.70 -3.62
N ARG A 140 -4.20 -1.91 -4.08
CA ARG A 140 -5.22 -2.30 -5.08
C ARG A 140 -6.11 -3.48 -4.69
N SER A 141 -6.00 -3.98 -3.48
CA SER A 141 -6.80 -5.09 -2.98
C SER A 141 -7.69 -4.65 -1.82
N SER A 142 -8.82 -5.30 -1.64
CA SER A 142 -9.62 -5.18 -0.41
C SER A 142 -9.08 -6.05 0.73
N VAL A 143 -7.95 -6.71 0.52
CA VAL A 143 -7.35 -7.63 1.49
C VAL A 143 -6.50 -6.86 2.49
N ARG A 144 -6.87 -7.01 3.76
CA ARG A 144 -6.10 -6.54 4.90
C ARG A 144 -5.69 -7.74 5.76
N TYR A 145 -4.43 -7.82 6.15
CA TYR A 145 -3.96 -8.86 7.06
C TYR A 145 -4.21 -8.46 8.52
N CYS A 146 -4.74 -9.40 9.29
CA CYS A 146 -4.82 -9.31 10.75
C CYS A 146 -4.17 -10.54 11.32
N ALA A 147 -2.99 -10.39 11.91
CA ALA A 147 -2.36 -11.46 12.65
C ALA A 147 -3.34 -11.99 13.71
N ALA A 148 -3.47 -13.33 13.80
CA ALA A 148 -4.17 -13.94 14.91
C ALA A 148 -3.40 -13.61 16.19
N GLY A 149 -4.08 -12.89 17.12
CA GLY A 149 -3.53 -12.59 18.44
C GLY A 149 -3.39 -13.84 19.29
#